data_6a117d1640294f1ec1fde6f330c60c1b
#
_entry.id   6a117d1640294f1ec1fde6f330c60c1b
#
_cell.length_a   1.000
_cell.length_b   1.000
_cell.length_c   1.000
_cell.angle_alpha   90.00
_cell.angle_beta   90.00
_cell.angle_gamma   90.00
#
_symmetry.space_group_name_H-M   'P 1'
#
loop_
_entity.id
_entity.type
_entity.pdbx_description
1 polymer ?
#
loop_
_entity_poly.entity_id
_entity_poly.type
_entity_poly.pdbx_seq_one_letter_code
_entity_poly.pdbx_strand_id
1 'polypeptide(L)'
;FGNVSGNHINPAFTLGLAVSGLFPWAQVVPYIIAQVLGAIFGQALVVATHRPYYLKTENSNNILGTFSTISNVDHGTKESRFAASVNGFINEFVGSFILFFAALGMTKNFFGAEVMQYMKQMATQANQTVDFSELAIKAQIAPHTAAGLSVAHLGLGFLVMALVTSLGGPTGPGLNPARDFGPRLLHAVLP
;
A
#
# COMPACT_ATOMS: atom_id res chain seq x y z
N PHE A 1 -5.16 -8.06 11.79
CA PHE A 1 -5.34 -8.68 10.47
C PHE A 1 -4.02 -9.13 9.82
N GLY A 2 -2.87 -8.53 10.17
CA GLY A 2 -1.56 -8.87 9.60
C GLY A 2 -1.20 -10.35 9.73
N ASN A 3 -1.49 -10.97 10.85
CA ASN A 3 -1.23 -12.40 11.08
C ASN A 3 -2.12 -13.34 10.25
N VAL A 4 -3.21 -12.83 9.67
CA VAL A 4 -4.14 -13.63 8.86
C VAL A 4 -3.85 -13.47 7.37
N SER A 5 -3.71 -12.24 6.89
CA SER A 5 -3.62 -11.92 5.47
C SER A 5 -2.36 -11.16 5.05
N GLY A 6 -1.44 -10.90 5.97
CA GLY A 6 -0.29 -10.02 5.70
C GLY A 6 -0.65 -8.54 5.58
N ASN A 7 -1.95 -8.19 5.61
CA ASN A 7 -2.46 -6.81 5.60
C ASN A 7 -1.92 -5.94 4.46
N HIS A 8 -1.89 -6.46 3.23
CA HIS A 8 -1.37 -5.72 2.09
C HIS A 8 -2.19 -4.46 1.78
N ILE A 9 -3.51 -4.55 1.77
CA ILE A 9 -4.52 -3.49 1.56
C ILE A 9 -4.26 -2.65 0.28
N ASN A 10 -3.39 -3.10 -0.59
CA ASN A 10 -2.91 -2.34 -1.74
C ASN A 10 -2.41 -3.28 -2.83
N PRO A 11 -2.99 -3.27 -4.05
CA PRO A 11 -2.53 -4.11 -5.17
C PRO A 11 -1.08 -3.86 -5.58
N ALA A 12 -0.61 -2.60 -5.57
CA ALA A 12 0.77 -2.30 -5.87
C ALA A 12 1.73 -2.91 -4.84
N PHE A 13 1.32 -2.92 -3.57
CA PHE A 13 2.06 -3.58 -2.49
C PHE A 13 2.08 -5.10 -2.67
N THR A 14 0.94 -5.70 -3.01
CA THR A 14 0.83 -7.14 -3.31
C THR A 14 1.75 -7.55 -4.46
N LEU A 15 1.75 -6.77 -5.55
CA LEU A 15 2.64 -6.99 -6.69
C LEU A 15 4.11 -6.82 -6.31
N GLY A 16 4.45 -5.78 -5.54
CA GLY A 16 5.80 -5.56 -5.05
C GLY A 16 6.32 -6.75 -4.23
N LEU A 17 5.52 -7.29 -3.33
CA LEU A 17 5.87 -8.49 -2.56
C LEU A 17 6.05 -9.72 -3.45
N ALA A 18 5.21 -9.90 -4.48
CA ALA A 18 5.32 -11.03 -5.40
C ALA A 18 6.59 -10.94 -6.25
N VAL A 19 6.91 -9.76 -6.79
CA VAL A 19 8.15 -9.51 -7.55
C VAL A 19 9.39 -9.73 -6.68
N SER A 20 9.32 -9.38 -5.39
CA SER A 20 10.40 -9.59 -4.43
C SER A 20 10.50 -11.04 -3.91
N GLY A 21 9.68 -11.98 -4.41
CA GLY A 21 9.68 -13.36 -3.96
C GLY A 21 9.10 -13.58 -2.56
N LEU A 22 8.48 -12.57 -1.98
CA LEU A 22 7.94 -12.58 -0.61
C LEU A 22 6.46 -12.96 -0.56
N PHE A 23 5.81 -13.13 -1.71
CA PHE A 23 4.41 -13.52 -1.83
C PHE A 23 4.17 -14.40 -3.06
N PRO A 24 3.41 -15.49 -2.95
CA PRO A 24 3.20 -16.42 -4.07
C PRO A 24 2.33 -15.80 -5.16
N TRP A 25 2.77 -15.89 -6.42
CA TRP A 25 2.07 -15.35 -7.59
C TRP A 25 0.64 -15.87 -7.74
N ALA A 26 0.39 -17.13 -7.37
CA ALA A 26 -0.95 -17.73 -7.42
C ALA A 26 -1.97 -16.99 -6.54
N GLN A 27 -1.54 -16.27 -5.52
CA GLN A 27 -2.38 -15.53 -4.60
C GLN A 27 -2.57 -14.05 -5.00
N VAL A 28 -1.82 -13.55 -5.98
CA VAL A 28 -1.85 -12.13 -6.36
C VAL A 28 -3.25 -11.72 -6.84
N VAL A 29 -3.81 -12.46 -7.79
CA VAL A 29 -5.13 -12.14 -8.37
C VAL A 29 -6.25 -12.20 -7.33
N PRO A 30 -6.39 -13.29 -6.53
CA PRO A 30 -7.38 -13.33 -5.44
C PRO A 30 -7.26 -12.16 -4.47
N TYR A 31 -6.03 -11.76 -4.11
CA TYR A 31 -5.82 -10.61 -3.21
C TYR A 31 -6.26 -9.30 -3.83
N ILE A 32 -5.92 -9.05 -5.09
CA ILE A 32 -6.33 -7.82 -5.80
C ILE A 32 -7.87 -7.74 -5.88
N ILE A 33 -8.52 -8.84 -6.24
CA ILE A 33 -9.99 -8.89 -6.29
C ILE A 33 -10.60 -8.56 -4.92
N ALA A 34 -10.13 -9.19 -3.86
CA ALA A 34 -10.62 -8.94 -2.50
C ALA A 34 -10.39 -7.48 -2.07
N GLN A 35 -9.25 -6.90 -2.41
CA GLN A 35 -8.92 -5.50 -2.12
C GLN A 35 -9.84 -4.52 -2.85
N VAL A 36 -10.11 -4.75 -4.13
CA VAL A 36 -11.01 -3.91 -4.93
C VAL A 36 -12.44 -4.01 -4.40
N LEU A 37 -12.94 -5.23 -4.14
CA LEU A 37 -14.27 -5.43 -3.57
C LEU A 37 -14.40 -4.77 -2.19
N GLY A 38 -13.38 -4.90 -1.35
CA GLY A 38 -13.32 -4.24 -0.04
C GLY A 38 -13.34 -2.71 -0.16
N ALA A 39 -12.64 -2.15 -1.15
CA ALA A 39 -12.65 -0.71 -1.40
C ALA A 39 -14.02 -0.21 -1.90
N ILE A 40 -14.69 -0.97 -2.77
CA ILE A 40 -16.07 -0.67 -3.20
C ILE A 40 -17.02 -0.65 -2.00
N PHE A 41 -16.96 -1.69 -1.17
CA PHE A 41 -17.80 -1.80 0.02
C PHE A 41 -17.53 -0.67 1.02
N GLY A 42 -16.25 -0.39 1.29
CA GLY A 42 -15.86 0.71 2.18
C GLY A 42 -16.36 2.06 1.68
N GLN A 43 -16.25 2.34 0.39
CA GLN A 43 -16.76 3.58 -0.20
C GLN A 43 -18.31 3.64 -0.17
N ALA A 44 -19.00 2.51 -0.34
CA ALA A 44 -20.45 2.48 -0.21
C ALA A 44 -20.91 2.88 1.20
N LEU A 45 -20.18 2.47 2.24
CA LEU A 45 -20.44 2.92 3.61
C LEU A 45 -20.20 4.43 3.77
N VAL A 46 -19.14 4.97 3.17
CA VAL A 46 -18.87 6.42 3.17
C VAL A 46 -20.01 7.17 2.50
N VAL A 47 -20.46 6.71 1.33
CA VAL A 47 -21.63 7.32 0.65
C VAL A 47 -22.87 7.28 1.51
N ALA A 48 -23.17 6.15 2.16
CA ALA A 48 -24.33 6.02 3.03
C ALA A 48 -24.29 7.01 4.21
N THR A 49 -23.11 7.19 4.83
CA THR A 49 -22.94 8.09 5.98
C THR A 49 -22.88 9.55 5.59
N HIS A 50 -22.41 9.89 4.39
CA HIS A 50 -22.19 11.25 3.93
C HIS A 50 -23.22 11.71 2.87
N ARG A 51 -24.28 10.92 2.63
CA ARG A 51 -25.29 11.22 1.62
C ARG A 51 -25.83 12.65 1.67
N PRO A 52 -26.15 13.27 2.83
CA PRO A 52 -26.64 14.65 2.86
C PRO A 52 -25.67 15.68 2.30
N TYR A 53 -24.35 15.41 2.39
CA TYR A 53 -23.32 16.28 1.83
C TYR A 53 -23.22 16.13 0.31
N TYR A 54 -23.26 14.88 -0.19
CA TYR A 54 -23.28 14.61 -1.64
C TYR A 54 -24.46 15.31 -2.34
N LEU A 55 -25.66 15.26 -1.74
CA LEU A 55 -26.86 15.89 -2.29
C LEU A 55 -26.77 17.43 -2.33
N LYS A 56 -25.92 18.04 -1.52
CA LYS A 56 -25.71 19.52 -1.48
C LYS A 56 -24.53 19.97 -2.34
N THR A 57 -23.71 19.04 -2.81
CA THR A 57 -22.50 19.35 -3.57
C THR A 57 -22.83 19.47 -5.05
N GLU A 58 -22.78 20.69 -5.59
CA GLU A 58 -23.09 20.96 -7.00
C GLU A 58 -21.96 20.57 -7.94
N ASN A 59 -20.71 20.67 -7.49
CA ASN A 59 -19.54 20.39 -8.33
C ASN A 59 -19.25 18.88 -8.36
N SER A 60 -19.46 18.26 -9.52
CA SER A 60 -19.25 16.83 -9.75
C SER A 60 -17.79 16.39 -9.53
N ASN A 61 -16.81 17.27 -9.80
CA ASN A 61 -15.40 16.96 -9.54
C ASN A 61 -15.11 16.85 -8.03
N ASN A 62 -15.78 17.66 -7.21
CA ASN A 62 -15.66 17.56 -5.75
C ASN A 62 -16.25 16.23 -5.25
N ILE A 63 -17.36 15.79 -5.84
CA ILE A 63 -17.94 14.47 -5.56
C ILE A 63 -16.96 13.38 -5.98
N LEU A 64 -16.51 13.38 -7.24
CA LEU A 64 -15.57 12.40 -7.77
C LEU A 64 -14.27 12.36 -6.96
N GLY A 65 -13.77 13.51 -6.50
CA GLY A 65 -12.56 13.60 -5.67
C GLY A 65 -12.67 12.88 -4.32
N THR A 66 -13.89 12.61 -3.82
CA THR A 66 -14.09 11.79 -2.61
C THR A 66 -14.04 10.28 -2.90
N PHE A 67 -14.18 9.87 -4.16
CA PHE A 67 -14.11 8.48 -4.59
C PHE A 67 -12.72 8.10 -5.08
N SER A 68 -12.10 8.96 -5.89
CA SER A 68 -10.88 8.61 -6.61
C SER A 68 -9.98 9.82 -6.84
N THR A 69 -8.78 9.56 -7.36
CA THR A 69 -7.85 10.61 -7.76
C THR A 69 -8.35 11.33 -9.00
N ILE A 70 -8.07 12.63 -9.09
CA ILE A 70 -8.39 13.46 -10.26
C ILE A 70 -7.11 14.17 -10.69
N SER A 71 -6.83 14.15 -12.00
CA SER A 71 -5.69 14.90 -12.53
C SER A 71 -5.97 16.41 -12.52
N ASN A 72 -5.09 17.15 -11.87
CA ASN A 72 -5.15 18.61 -11.82
C ASN A 72 -4.56 19.29 -13.06
N VAL A 73 -3.94 18.54 -13.97
CA VAL A 73 -3.31 19.05 -15.20
C VAL A 73 -4.11 18.73 -16.47
N ASP A 74 -5.29 18.10 -16.34
CA ASP A 74 -6.20 17.88 -17.46
C ASP A 74 -7.11 19.10 -17.66
N HIS A 75 -6.91 19.79 -18.77
CA HIS A 75 -7.71 20.96 -19.18
C HIS A 75 -8.71 20.63 -20.28
N GLY A 76 -9.00 19.34 -20.53
CA GLY A 76 -10.03 18.88 -21.46
C GLY A 76 -9.58 18.74 -22.92
N THR A 77 -8.36 19.14 -23.28
CA THR A 77 -7.80 18.91 -24.63
C THR A 77 -7.18 17.53 -24.74
N LYS A 78 -6.98 17.00 -25.96
CA LYS A 78 -6.35 15.69 -26.16
C LYS A 78 -4.91 15.67 -25.64
N GLU A 79 -4.18 16.74 -25.89
CA GLU A 79 -2.78 16.94 -25.49
C GLU A 79 -2.68 16.99 -23.97
N SER A 80 -3.56 17.75 -23.30
CA SER A 80 -3.56 17.85 -21.84
C SER A 80 -3.94 16.53 -21.17
N ARG A 81 -4.87 15.75 -21.74
CA ARG A 81 -5.23 14.42 -21.23
C ARG A 81 -4.07 13.44 -21.34
N PHE A 82 -3.35 13.45 -22.45
CA PHE A 82 -2.17 12.60 -22.61
C PHE A 82 -1.08 13.00 -21.60
N ALA A 83 -0.76 14.28 -21.49
CA ALA A 83 0.20 14.80 -20.53
C ALA A 83 -0.21 14.46 -19.07
N ALA A 84 -1.50 14.64 -18.75
CA ALA A 84 -2.07 14.27 -17.46
C ALA A 84 -1.92 12.77 -17.14
N SER A 85 -2.16 11.92 -18.14
CA SER A 85 -2.02 10.46 -17.97
C SER A 85 -0.56 10.07 -17.72
N VAL A 86 0.39 10.61 -18.45
CA VAL A 86 1.81 10.35 -18.29
C VAL A 86 2.30 10.88 -16.93
N ASN A 87 1.96 12.12 -16.60
CA ASN A 87 2.34 12.72 -15.33
C ASN A 87 1.74 11.97 -14.14
N GLY A 88 0.44 11.63 -14.23
CA GLY A 88 -0.25 10.84 -13.21
C GLY A 88 0.39 9.48 -13.03
N PHE A 89 0.68 8.77 -14.12
CA PHE A 89 1.34 7.47 -14.05
C PHE A 89 2.71 7.55 -13.36
N ILE A 90 3.56 8.50 -13.75
CA ILE A 90 4.88 8.68 -13.15
C ILE A 90 4.74 9.01 -11.65
N ASN A 91 3.83 9.92 -11.30
CA ASN A 91 3.59 10.33 -9.92
C ASN A 91 3.15 9.15 -9.04
N GLU A 92 2.16 8.40 -9.49
CA GLU A 92 1.64 7.24 -8.77
C GLU A 92 2.65 6.09 -8.71
N PHE A 93 3.42 5.88 -9.77
CA PHE A 93 4.48 4.86 -9.80
C PHE A 93 5.59 5.19 -8.79
N VAL A 94 6.12 6.42 -8.83
CA VAL A 94 7.18 6.85 -7.92
C VAL A 94 6.70 6.81 -6.47
N GLY A 95 5.50 7.34 -6.20
CA GLY A 95 4.93 7.33 -4.87
C GLY A 95 4.68 5.92 -4.33
N SER A 96 4.13 5.02 -5.15
CA SER A 96 3.92 3.61 -4.79
C SER A 96 5.23 2.87 -4.58
N PHE A 97 6.25 3.14 -5.40
CA PHE A 97 7.58 2.57 -5.24
C PHE A 97 8.22 2.97 -3.91
N ILE A 98 8.22 4.28 -3.60
CA ILE A 98 8.77 4.78 -2.34
C ILE A 98 8.00 4.20 -1.15
N LEU A 99 6.67 4.17 -1.24
CA LEU A 99 5.82 3.60 -0.19
C LEU A 99 6.18 2.12 0.05
N PHE A 100 6.26 1.33 -1.00
CA PHE A 100 6.58 -0.10 -0.90
C PHE A 100 7.99 -0.31 -0.34
N PHE A 101 8.99 0.35 -0.89
CA PHE A 101 10.38 0.21 -0.49
C PHE A 101 10.60 0.59 0.98
N ALA A 102 10.10 1.75 1.39
CA ALA A 102 10.23 2.21 2.76
C ALA A 102 9.40 1.39 3.75
N ALA A 103 8.20 0.95 3.35
CA ALA A 103 7.37 0.07 4.18
C ALA A 103 8.05 -1.28 4.43
N LEU A 104 8.69 -1.86 3.43
CA LEU A 104 9.50 -3.07 3.60
C LEU A 104 10.66 -2.83 4.57
N GLY A 105 11.39 -1.72 4.43
CA GLY A 105 12.48 -1.37 5.32
C GLY A 105 12.04 -1.15 6.77
N MET A 106 10.84 -0.62 6.98
CA MET A 106 10.30 -0.35 8.32
C MET A 106 9.66 -1.58 8.98
N THR A 107 8.95 -2.43 8.20
CA THR A 107 8.13 -3.50 8.75
C THR A 107 8.81 -4.86 8.71
N LYS A 108 9.72 -5.08 7.79
CA LYS A 108 10.55 -6.27 7.75
C LYS A 108 11.97 -5.88 8.12
N ASN A 109 12.47 -6.46 9.20
CA ASN A 109 13.88 -6.39 9.52
C ASN A 109 14.64 -7.25 8.49
N PHE A 110 14.85 -6.70 7.30
CA PHE A 110 15.47 -7.39 6.17
C PHE A 110 16.80 -8.05 6.57
N PHE A 111 17.62 -7.28 7.27
CA PHE A 111 18.91 -7.76 7.73
C PHE A 111 18.78 -8.87 8.79
N GLY A 112 17.78 -8.79 9.66
CA GLY A 112 17.55 -9.80 10.69
C GLY A 112 17.13 -11.15 10.11
N ALA A 113 16.22 -11.15 9.12
CA ALA A 113 15.75 -12.38 8.49
C ALA A 113 16.83 -13.05 7.63
N GLU A 114 17.58 -12.26 6.84
CA GLU A 114 18.69 -12.77 6.03
C GLU A 114 19.86 -13.27 6.89
N VAL A 115 20.24 -12.51 7.93
CA VAL A 115 21.29 -12.93 8.87
C VAL A 115 20.89 -14.22 9.56
N MET A 116 19.63 -14.34 10.02
CA MET A 116 19.15 -15.59 10.64
C MET A 116 19.15 -16.76 9.66
N GLN A 117 18.76 -16.52 8.40
CA GLN A 117 18.78 -17.56 7.37
C GLN A 117 20.22 -17.98 7.03
N TYR A 118 21.12 -17.05 6.89
CA TYR A 118 22.55 -17.28 6.66
C TYR A 118 23.16 -18.06 7.82
N MET A 119 22.91 -17.64 9.06
CA MET A 119 23.40 -18.34 10.25
C MET A 119 22.85 -19.75 10.38
N LYS A 120 21.57 -19.95 10.01
CA LYS A 120 20.94 -21.26 9.96
C LYS A 120 21.60 -22.20 8.94
N GLN A 121 21.94 -21.67 7.76
CA GLN A 121 22.68 -22.40 6.73
C GLN A 121 24.09 -22.78 7.22
N MET A 122 24.80 -21.84 7.82
CA MET A 122 26.14 -22.06 8.38
C MET A 122 26.14 -23.12 9.48
N ALA A 123 25.17 -23.07 10.41
CA ALA A 123 25.03 -24.05 11.47
C ALA A 123 24.71 -25.46 10.91
N THR A 124 23.87 -25.54 9.89
CA THR A 124 23.56 -26.81 9.21
C THR A 124 24.78 -27.39 8.52
N GLN A 125 25.60 -26.55 7.85
CA GLN A 125 26.84 -26.99 7.22
C GLN A 125 27.91 -27.42 8.24
N ALA A 126 27.95 -26.78 9.41
CA ALA A 126 28.88 -27.12 10.50
C ALA A 126 28.42 -28.31 11.35
N ASN A 127 27.27 -28.90 11.04
CA ASN A 127 26.63 -29.99 11.82
C ASN A 127 26.46 -29.66 13.32
N GLN A 128 26.23 -28.37 13.63
CA GLN A 128 26.04 -27.85 14.98
C GLN A 128 24.57 -27.57 15.25
N THR A 129 24.08 -28.05 16.39
CA THR A 129 22.77 -27.62 16.93
C THR A 129 22.96 -26.27 17.64
N VAL A 130 22.56 -25.20 16.97
CA VAL A 130 22.56 -23.85 17.55
C VAL A 130 21.14 -23.49 17.99
N ASP A 131 20.99 -23.09 19.25
CA ASP A 131 19.73 -22.49 19.70
C ASP A 131 19.62 -21.06 19.17
N PHE A 132 18.90 -20.93 18.05
CA PHE A 132 18.71 -19.66 17.37
C PHE A 132 17.88 -18.67 18.17
N SER A 133 17.10 -19.13 19.15
CA SER A 133 16.31 -18.26 20.02
C SER A 133 17.24 -17.49 20.98
N GLU A 134 18.19 -18.19 21.57
CA GLU A 134 19.19 -17.57 22.46
C GLU A 134 20.15 -16.64 21.68
N LEU A 135 20.53 -17.04 20.45
CA LEU A 135 21.40 -16.26 19.60
C LEU A 135 20.71 -14.96 19.11
N ALA A 136 19.43 -15.01 18.77
CA ALA A 136 18.63 -13.86 18.40
C ALA A 136 18.52 -12.86 19.54
N ILE A 137 18.36 -13.34 20.78
CA ILE A 137 18.34 -12.51 21.98
C ILE A 137 19.72 -11.87 22.21
N LYS A 138 20.79 -12.64 22.14
CA LYS A 138 22.18 -12.15 22.34
C LYS A 138 22.62 -11.16 21.26
N ALA A 139 22.21 -11.37 20.02
CA ALA A 139 22.54 -10.46 18.91
C ALA A 139 21.65 -9.21 18.85
N GLN A 140 20.74 -9.02 19.82
CA GLN A 140 19.72 -7.97 19.80
C GLN A 140 18.88 -7.98 18.48
N ILE A 141 18.90 -9.07 17.76
CA ILE A 141 17.95 -9.34 16.68
C ILE A 141 16.64 -9.69 17.38
N ALA A 142 16.08 -8.70 18.07
CA ALA A 142 14.86 -8.91 18.84
C ALA A 142 13.79 -9.45 17.88
N PRO A 143 13.11 -10.57 18.23
CA PRO A 143 11.85 -10.85 17.60
C PRO A 143 11.02 -9.58 17.70
N HIS A 144 10.37 -9.19 16.61
CA HIS A 144 9.56 -7.98 16.55
C HIS A 144 8.70 -7.89 17.81
N THR A 145 9.15 -7.13 18.81
CA THR A 145 8.35 -6.87 19.98
C THR A 145 7.11 -6.11 19.52
N ALA A 146 5.98 -6.32 20.16
CA ALA A 146 4.75 -5.59 19.85
C ALA A 146 5.00 -4.07 19.81
N ALA A 147 5.91 -3.57 20.65
CA ALA A 147 6.34 -2.18 20.68
C ALA A 147 7.10 -1.76 19.39
N GLY A 148 8.02 -2.59 18.89
CA GLY A 148 8.77 -2.30 17.65
C GLY A 148 7.86 -2.29 16.43
N LEU A 149 6.90 -3.21 16.34
CA LEU A 149 5.88 -3.21 15.29
C LEU A 149 4.98 -1.98 15.37
N SER A 150 4.59 -1.53 16.56
CA SER A 150 3.78 -0.33 16.74
C SER A 150 4.51 0.93 16.26
N VAL A 151 5.80 1.06 16.55
CA VAL A 151 6.65 2.16 16.07
C VAL A 151 6.80 2.11 14.54
N ALA A 152 6.99 0.93 13.95
CA ALA A 152 7.07 0.75 12.52
C ALA A 152 5.77 1.17 11.80
N HIS A 153 4.62 0.82 12.34
CA HIS A 153 3.32 1.22 11.80
C HIS A 153 3.07 2.73 11.91
N LEU A 154 3.50 3.36 13.02
CA LEU A 154 3.46 4.81 13.16
C LEU A 154 4.38 5.49 12.13
N GLY A 155 5.59 4.97 11.94
CA GLY A 155 6.51 5.43 10.92
C GLY A 155 5.93 5.32 9.50
N LEU A 156 5.23 4.22 9.20
CA LEU A 156 4.51 4.04 7.95
C LEU A 156 3.41 5.08 7.77
N GLY A 157 2.68 5.44 8.83
CA GLY A 157 1.70 6.52 8.80
C GLY A 157 2.32 7.88 8.44
N PHE A 158 3.44 8.22 9.05
CA PHE A 158 4.18 9.45 8.71
C PHE A 158 4.74 9.42 7.28
N LEU A 159 5.21 8.27 6.80
CA LEU A 159 5.63 8.11 5.41
C LEU A 159 4.48 8.38 4.44
N VAL A 160 3.31 7.79 4.68
CA VAL A 160 2.12 8.04 3.85
C VAL A 160 1.75 9.51 3.88
N MET A 161 1.76 10.15 5.05
CA MET A 161 1.51 11.59 5.17
C MET A 161 2.51 12.42 4.36
N ALA A 162 3.81 12.09 4.42
CA ALA A 162 4.84 12.77 3.63
C ALA A 162 4.64 12.60 2.12
N LEU A 163 4.30 11.38 1.65
CA LEU A 163 4.02 11.11 0.24
C LEU A 163 2.76 11.84 -0.23
N VAL A 164 1.71 11.85 0.59
CA VAL A 164 0.46 12.57 0.29
C VAL A 164 0.71 14.06 0.15
N THR A 165 1.49 14.66 1.05
CA THR A 165 1.77 16.10 1.01
C THR A 165 2.73 16.50 -0.09
N SER A 166 3.71 15.66 -0.45
CA SER A 166 4.72 15.98 -1.47
C SER A 166 4.29 15.64 -2.90
N LEU A 167 3.57 14.53 -3.09
CA LEU A 167 3.19 14.01 -4.40
C LEU A 167 1.69 14.20 -4.72
N GLY A 168 0.92 14.81 -3.81
CA GLY A 168 -0.52 14.99 -3.97
C GLY A 168 -0.94 16.03 -5.00
N GLY A 169 -0.04 16.90 -5.43
CA GLY A 169 -0.35 18.00 -6.35
C GLY A 169 -0.91 17.55 -7.70
N PRO A 170 -0.25 16.63 -8.43
CA PRO A 170 -0.68 16.25 -9.79
C PRO A 170 -2.00 15.48 -9.87
N THR A 171 -2.25 14.57 -8.94
CA THR A 171 -3.39 13.64 -9.04
C THR A 171 -4.25 13.57 -7.77
N GLY A 172 -3.76 14.14 -6.65
CA GLY A 172 -4.24 13.71 -5.34
C GLY A 172 -3.78 12.26 -5.10
N PRO A 173 -2.90 11.99 -4.14
CA PRO A 173 -2.13 10.75 -4.14
C PRO A 173 -3.03 9.54 -3.95
N GLY A 174 -3.12 8.70 -4.95
CA GLY A 174 -3.79 7.41 -4.90
C GLY A 174 -2.97 6.40 -4.14
N LEU A 175 -1.73 6.20 -4.58
CA LEU A 175 -0.71 5.28 -4.07
C LEU A 175 -1.22 3.82 -3.88
N ASN A 176 -2.45 3.57 -4.29
CA ASN A 176 -3.16 2.33 -4.05
C ASN A 176 -4.21 2.10 -5.14
N PRO A 177 -3.97 1.20 -6.10
CA PRO A 177 -4.91 0.95 -7.19
C PRO A 177 -6.31 0.52 -6.74
N ALA A 178 -6.45 -0.22 -5.64
CA ALA A 178 -7.78 -0.61 -5.14
C ALA A 178 -8.53 0.59 -4.55
N ARG A 179 -7.82 1.49 -3.86
CA ARG A 179 -8.38 2.72 -3.28
C ARG A 179 -8.85 3.71 -4.35
N ASP A 180 -8.26 3.67 -5.54
CA ASP A 180 -8.69 4.50 -6.66
C ASP A 180 -9.76 3.80 -7.52
N PHE A 181 -9.46 2.60 -7.99
CA PHE A 181 -10.30 1.89 -8.98
C PHE A 181 -11.61 1.41 -8.39
N GLY A 182 -11.61 0.82 -7.19
CA GLY A 182 -12.82 0.31 -6.55
C GLY A 182 -13.90 1.38 -6.34
N PRO A 183 -13.61 2.48 -5.64
CA PRO A 183 -14.54 3.58 -5.49
C PRO A 183 -14.95 4.24 -6.82
N ARG A 184 -14.04 4.34 -7.80
CA ARG A 184 -14.37 4.86 -9.14
C ARG A 184 -15.43 4.01 -9.84
N LEU A 185 -15.34 2.69 -9.73
CA LEU A 185 -16.38 1.78 -10.25
C LEU A 185 -17.73 2.03 -9.55
N LEU A 186 -17.72 2.22 -8.23
CA LEU A 186 -18.94 2.54 -7.50
C LEU A 186 -19.52 3.88 -7.95
N HIS A 187 -18.71 4.91 -8.12
CA HIS A 187 -19.15 6.22 -8.61
C HIS A 187 -19.78 6.13 -10.01
N ALA A 188 -19.28 5.25 -10.87
CA ALA A 188 -19.82 5.08 -12.23
C ALA A 188 -21.22 4.45 -12.26
N VAL A 189 -21.66 3.77 -11.20
CA VAL A 189 -22.98 3.12 -11.10
C VAL A 189 -23.94 3.84 -10.14
N LEU A 190 -23.45 4.81 -9.38
CA LEU A 190 -24.29 5.66 -8.54
C LEU A 190 -24.79 6.84 -9.36
N PRO A 191 -26.09 7.18 -9.27
CA PRO A 191 -26.68 8.34 -9.94
C PRO A 191 -26.24 9.66 -9.30
#